data_048074841fb5369b2d56b99dab383bee
#
_entry.id   048074841fb5369b2d56b99dab383bee
#
_cell.length_a   1.000
_cell.length_b   1.000
_cell.length_c   1.000
_cell.angle_alpha   90.00
_cell.angle_beta   90.00
_cell.angle_gamma   90.00
#
_symmetry.space_group_name_H-M   'P 1'
#
loop_
_entity.id
_entity.type
_entity.pdbx_description
1 polymer ?
#
loop_
_entity_poly.entity_id
_entity_poly.type
_entity_poly.pdbx_seq_one_letter_code
_entity_poly.pdbx_strand_id
1 'polypeptide(L)'
;MKVKVGDRAPDFTLPDQSGEVISLKDFLGKRSIVLYFYPKDFTVGCTTETKSFSERYEEFKELGAEVIGVSSDTVESHESFASECNASFTLLSDEGGRVRSLYGVESSLGLIPGRVTYVIDRSGIVRHIFVSQLNPKKHVKEAVETLRTMASN
;
A
#
# COMPACT_ATOMS: atom_id res chain seq x y z
N MET A 1 -5.25 17.75 2.09
CA MET A 1 -6.56 17.26 2.52
C MET A 1 -6.50 15.77 2.69
N LYS A 2 -7.06 15.23 3.78
CA LYS A 2 -6.98 13.80 4.06
C LYS A 2 -8.02 13.01 3.26
N VAL A 3 -7.59 11.93 2.62
CA VAL A 3 -8.48 11.05 1.85
C VAL A 3 -9.40 10.29 2.80
N LYS A 4 -10.66 10.15 2.42
CA LYS A 4 -11.70 9.46 3.20
C LYS A 4 -12.35 8.35 2.39
N VAL A 5 -13.00 7.43 3.08
CA VAL A 5 -13.82 6.40 2.43
C VAL A 5 -14.90 7.09 1.59
N GLY A 6 -15.05 6.65 0.35
CA GLY A 6 -15.97 7.25 -0.61
C GLY A 6 -15.33 8.25 -1.54
N ASP A 7 -14.14 8.72 -1.21
CA ASP A 7 -13.41 9.66 -2.07
C ASP A 7 -12.76 8.91 -3.23
N ARG A 8 -12.55 9.64 -4.33
CA ARG A 8 -11.70 9.14 -5.40
C ARG A 8 -10.26 9.16 -4.91
N ALA A 9 -9.56 8.04 -5.03
CA ALA A 9 -8.14 7.95 -4.66
C ALA A 9 -7.32 8.87 -5.56
N PRO A 10 -6.47 9.76 -5.00
CA PRO A 10 -5.61 10.62 -5.81
C PRO A 10 -4.65 9.79 -6.67
N ASP A 11 -4.52 10.15 -7.95
CA ASP A 11 -3.58 9.49 -8.82
C ASP A 11 -2.15 9.89 -8.44
N PHE A 12 -1.20 9.03 -8.78
CA PHE A 12 0.21 9.27 -8.53
C PHE A 12 1.03 8.55 -9.58
N THR A 13 2.29 8.94 -9.71
CA THR A 13 3.26 8.32 -10.61
C THR A 13 4.57 8.24 -9.85
N LEU A 14 5.03 7.02 -9.57
CA LEU A 14 6.24 6.77 -8.78
C LEU A 14 7.02 5.60 -9.38
N PRO A 15 8.36 5.58 -9.20
CA PRO A 15 9.16 4.43 -9.63
C PRO A 15 9.00 3.26 -8.66
N ASP A 16 8.99 2.05 -9.20
CA ASP A 16 8.97 0.83 -8.40
C ASP A 16 10.39 0.37 -8.05
N GLN A 17 10.51 -0.81 -7.44
CA GLN A 17 11.82 -1.36 -7.01
C GLN A 17 12.76 -1.71 -8.17
N SER A 18 12.26 -1.73 -9.39
CA SER A 18 13.10 -1.94 -10.58
C SER A 18 13.38 -0.65 -11.34
N GLY A 19 12.84 0.48 -10.86
CA GLY A 19 12.95 1.76 -11.52
C GLY A 19 11.89 2.02 -12.58
N GLU A 20 10.97 1.07 -12.79
CA GLU A 20 9.86 1.25 -13.72
C GLU A 20 8.82 2.18 -13.12
N VAL A 21 8.30 3.10 -13.93
CA VAL A 21 7.33 4.10 -13.47
C VAL A 21 5.92 3.53 -13.48
N ILE A 22 5.26 3.61 -12.33
CA ILE A 22 3.92 3.05 -12.10
C ILE A 22 2.96 4.17 -11.68
N SER A 23 1.76 4.18 -12.26
CA SER A 23 0.69 5.10 -11.90
C SER A 23 -0.52 4.34 -11.39
N LEU A 24 -1.28 4.92 -10.48
CA LEU A 24 -2.51 4.32 -9.97
C LEU A 24 -3.49 4.03 -11.12
N LYS A 25 -3.62 4.96 -12.05
CA LYS A 25 -4.53 4.82 -13.20
C LYS A 25 -4.24 3.58 -14.06
N ASP A 26 -3.03 3.02 -13.99
CA ASP A 26 -2.68 1.83 -14.75
C ASP A 26 -3.51 0.61 -14.35
N PHE A 27 -4.07 0.63 -13.16
CA PHE A 27 -4.86 -0.48 -12.60
C PHE A 27 -6.37 -0.23 -12.68
N LEU A 28 -6.79 1.01 -12.87
CA LEU A 28 -8.21 1.35 -12.87
C LEU A 28 -8.97 0.63 -13.98
N GLY A 29 -10.13 0.09 -13.64
CA GLY A 29 -10.95 -0.70 -14.55
C GLY A 29 -10.52 -2.16 -14.64
N LYS A 30 -9.37 -2.52 -14.06
CA LYS A 30 -8.79 -3.86 -14.17
C LYS A 30 -8.74 -4.59 -12.84
N ARG A 31 -8.27 -3.91 -11.81
CA ARG A 31 -8.05 -4.51 -10.47
C ARG A 31 -8.40 -3.54 -9.36
N SER A 32 -8.78 -4.11 -8.21
CA SER A 32 -8.83 -3.35 -6.97
C SER A 32 -7.39 -3.21 -6.48
N ILE A 33 -7.12 -2.19 -5.66
CA ILE A 33 -5.77 -1.90 -5.16
C ILE A 33 -5.77 -1.93 -3.64
N VAL A 34 -4.82 -2.65 -3.07
CA VAL A 34 -4.48 -2.54 -1.65
C VAL A 34 -3.21 -1.70 -1.59
N LEU A 35 -3.36 -0.44 -1.21
CA LEU A 35 -2.27 0.52 -1.17
C LEU A 35 -1.88 0.74 0.28
N TYR A 36 -0.68 0.30 0.69
CA TYR A 36 -0.26 0.51 2.06
C TYR A 36 0.95 1.41 2.14
N PHE A 37 0.85 2.43 2.99
CA PHE A 37 1.95 3.33 3.31
C PHE A 37 2.60 2.84 4.58
N TYR A 38 3.92 2.71 4.59
CA TYR A 38 4.67 2.25 5.76
C TYR A 38 5.86 3.17 6.02
N PRO A 39 6.35 3.19 7.27
CA PRO A 39 7.39 4.16 7.66
C PRO A 39 8.72 3.99 6.95
N LYS A 40 9.29 2.79 6.91
CA LYS A 40 10.65 2.64 6.40
C LYS A 40 11.01 1.17 6.16
N ASP A 41 11.72 0.91 5.05
CA ASP A 41 12.25 -0.42 4.73
C ASP A 41 13.14 -0.93 5.88
N PHE A 42 13.15 -2.24 6.07
CA PHE A 42 14.01 -2.94 7.04
C PHE A 42 13.73 -2.68 8.52
N THR A 43 12.67 -1.94 8.85
CA THR A 43 12.23 -1.85 10.26
C THR A 43 11.40 -3.09 10.59
N VAL A 44 11.33 -3.45 11.88
CA VAL A 44 10.65 -4.69 12.32
C VAL A 44 9.18 -4.73 11.87
N GLY A 45 8.43 -3.67 12.14
CA GLY A 45 7.01 -3.62 11.79
C GLY A 45 6.76 -3.64 10.28
N CYS A 46 7.58 -2.91 9.52
CA CYS A 46 7.43 -2.84 8.07
C CYS A 46 7.84 -4.15 7.41
N THR A 47 8.87 -4.82 7.94
CA THR A 47 9.28 -6.14 7.47
C THR A 47 8.16 -7.16 7.72
N THR A 48 7.57 -7.15 8.91
CA THR A 48 6.46 -8.03 9.26
C THR A 48 5.26 -7.81 8.34
N GLU A 49 4.91 -6.54 8.11
CA GLU A 49 3.78 -6.17 7.24
C GLU A 49 4.00 -6.65 5.82
N THR A 50 5.16 -6.33 5.24
CA THR A 50 5.47 -6.68 3.86
C THR A 50 5.56 -8.18 3.67
N LYS A 51 6.17 -8.92 4.60
CA LYS A 51 6.19 -10.38 4.57
C LYS A 51 4.78 -10.97 4.66
N SER A 52 3.92 -10.39 5.48
CA SER A 52 2.54 -10.87 5.63
C SER A 52 1.73 -10.67 4.35
N PHE A 53 1.90 -9.53 3.67
CA PHE A 53 1.30 -9.33 2.35
C PHE A 53 1.86 -10.32 1.33
N SER A 54 3.16 -10.59 1.37
CA SER A 54 3.81 -11.55 0.46
C SER A 54 3.26 -12.95 0.62
N GLU A 55 3.07 -13.40 1.87
CA GLU A 55 2.53 -14.71 2.18
C GLU A 55 1.10 -14.90 1.66
N ARG A 56 0.33 -13.83 1.59
CA ARG A 56 -1.06 -13.87 1.15
C ARG A 56 -1.27 -13.25 -0.23
N TYR A 57 -0.20 -12.98 -0.96
CA TYR A 57 -0.30 -12.29 -2.25
C TYR A 57 -1.18 -13.03 -3.27
N GLU A 58 -1.06 -14.36 -3.34
CA GLU A 58 -1.90 -15.15 -4.24
C GLU A 58 -3.39 -15.00 -3.90
N GLU A 59 -3.72 -14.93 -2.61
CA GLU A 59 -5.08 -14.72 -2.16
C GLU A 59 -5.61 -13.36 -2.62
N PHE A 60 -4.79 -12.31 -2.54
CA PHE A 60 -5.15 -11.00 -3.05
C PHE A 60 -5.42 -11.03 -4.55
N LYS A 61 -4.57 -11.72 -5.31
CA LYS A 61 -4.76 -11.84 -6.75
C LYS A 61 -6.05 -12.58 -7.10
N GLU A 62 -6.36 -13.63 -6.35
CA GLU A 62 -7.61 -14.38 -6.52
C GLU A 62 -8.84 -13.51 -6.26
N LEU A 63 -8.71 -12.52 -5.38
CA LEU A 63 -9.76 -11.55 -5.08
C LEU A 63 -9.79 -10.39 -6.08
N GLY A 64 -8.99 -10.45 -7.12
CA GLY A 64 -8.95 -9.42 -8.16
C GLY A 64 -8.23 -8.14 -7.75
N ALA A 65 -7.31 -8.25 -6.79
CA ALA A 65 -6.60 -7.09 -6.25
C ALA A 65 -5.10 -7.16 -6.51
N GLU A 66 -4.48 -5.99 -6.59
CA GLU A 66 -3.03 -5.83 -6.61
C GLU A 66 -2.59 -5.18 -5.30
N VAL A 67 -1.42 -5.58 -4.79
CA VAL A 67 -0.86 -5.01 -3.57
C VAL A 67 0.26 -4.04 -3.96
N ILE A 68 0.22 -2.83 -3.40
CA ILE A 68 1.25 -1.81 -3.65
C ILE A 68 1.67 -1.21 -2.32
N GLY A 69 2.97 -1.33 -2.00
CA GLY A 69 3.53 -0.70 -0.81
C GLY A 69 4.22 0.60 -1.18
N VAL A 70 4.16 1.59 -0.31
CA VAL A 70 4.77 2.92 -0.55
C VAL A 70 5.49 3.38 0.71
N SER A 71 6.74 3.80 0.53
CA SER A 71 7.48 4.51 1.58
C SER A 71 8.39 5.54 0.91
N SER A 72 9.05 6.37 1.73
CA SER A 72 9.96 7.41 1.23
C SER A 72 11.37 6.89 0.95
N ASP A 73 11.59 5.58 1.04
CA ASP A 73 12.89 4.97 0.75
C ASP A 73 13.20 5.03 -0.74
N THR A 74 14.48 4.83 -1.07
CA THR A 74 14.94 4.86 -2.47
C THR A 74 14.54 3.60 -3.23
N VAL A 75 14.64 3.66 -4.56
CA VAL A 75 14.45 2.49 -5.43
C VAL A 75 15.40 1.37 -5.04
N GLU A 76 16.66 1.69 -4.77
CA GLU A 76 17.69 0.72 -4.39
C GLU A 76 17.36 0.03 -3.07
N SER A 77 16.87 0.79 -2.09
CA SER A 77 16.42 0.23 -0.81
C SER A 77 15.25 -0.72 -1.03
N HIS A 78 14.27 -0.31 -1.84
CA HIS A 78 13.10 -1.14 -2.15
C HIS A 78 13.48 -2.43 -2.86
N GLU A 79 14.46 -2.40 -3.76
CA GLU A 79 14.94 -3.62 -4.43
C GLU A 79 15.44 -4.62 -3.41
N SER A 80 16.30 -4.18 -2.49
CA SER A 80 16.84 -5.03 -1.43
C SER A 80 15.75 -5.49 -0.46
N PHE A 81 14.84 -4.61 -0.10
CA PHE A 81 13.75 -4.92 0.82
C PHE A 81 12.76 -5.92 0.22
N ALA A 82 12.42 -5.76 -1.05
CA ALA A 82 11.53 -6.69 -1.75
C ALA A 82 12.15 -8.10 -1.78
N SER A 83 13.46 -8.17 -2.03
CA SER A 83 14.17 -9.45 -2.02
C SER A 83 14.15 -10.09 -0.64
N GLU A 84 14.44 -9.31 0.41
CA GLU A 84 14.44 -9.77 1.81
C GLU A 84 13.06 -10.29 2.23
N CYS A 85 12.00 -9.66 1.79
CA CYS A 85 10.62 -10.01 2.17
C CYS A 85 9.95 -11.00 1.19
N ASN A 86 10.64 -11.43 0.15
CA ASN A 86 10.05 -12.24 -0.92
C ASN A 86 8.83 -11.56 -1.55
N ALA A 87 8.87 -10.24 -1.65
CA ALA A 87 7.74 -9.48 -2.20
C ALA A 87 7.78 -9.53 -3.72
N SER A 88 6.80 -10.22 -4.33
CA SER A 88 6.65 -10.25 -5.78
C SER A 88 5.68 -9.18 -6.28
N PHE A 89 5.19 -8.35 -5.38
CA PHE A 89 4.33 -7.21 -5.72
C PHE A 89 5.15 -5.90 -5.72
N THR A 90 4.50 -4.81 -6.10
CA THR A 90 5.15 -3.51 -6.31
C THR A 90 5.42 -2.76 -5.00
N LEU A 91 6.64 -2.24 -4.85
CA LEU A 91 7.01 -1.29 -3.80
C LEU A 91 7.40 0.01 -4.50
N LEU A 92 6.71 1.11 -4.18
CA LEU A 92 6.93 2.41 -4.81
C LEU A 92 7.77 3.33 -3.95
N SER A 93 8.71 4.03 -4.59
CA SER A 93 9.60 4.99 -3.93
C SER A 93 8.98 6.38 -3.99
N ASP A 94 8.53 6.88 -2.84
CA ASP A 94 7.96 8.22 -2.67
C ASP A 94 8.97 9.10 -1.93
N GLU A 95 10.14 9.31 -2.56
CA GLU A 95 11.17 10.17 -1.98
C GLU A 95 10.59 11.58 -1.78
N GLY A 96 10.81 12.13 -0.58
CA GLY A 96 10.26 13.42 -0.20
C GLY A 96 8.84 13.35 0.36
N GLY A 97 8.15 12.21 0.24
CA GLY A 97 6.84 12.01 0.86
C GLY A 97 5.69 12.77 0.22
N ARG A 98 5.80 13.11 -1.06
CA ARG A 98 4.76 13.90 -1.75
C ARG A 98 3.43 13.16 -1.85
N VAL A 99 3.45 11.88 -2.21
CA VAL A 99 2.24 11.08 -2.34
C VAL A 99 1.64 10.78 -0.97
N ARG A 100 2.50 10.50 0.02
CA ARG A 100 2.08 10.36 1.41
C ARG A 100 1.30 11.59 1.87
N SER A 101 1.83 12.78 1.60
CA SER A 101 1.16 14.05 1.93
C SER A 101 -0.14 14.22 1.16
N LEU A 102 -0.17 13.82 -0.10
CA LEU A 102 -1.35 13.91 -0.96
C LEU A 102 -2.51 13.07 -0.39
N TYR A 103 -2.21 11.91 0.17
CA TYR A 103 -3.22 11.05 0.80
C TYR A 103 -3.55 11.49 2.23
N GLY A 104 -2.76 12.37 2.81
CA GLY A 104 -2.96 12.85 4.18
C GLY A 104 -2.55 11.83 5.23
N VAL A 105 -1.54 11.01 4.94
CA VAL A 105 -1.00 10.04 5.91
C VAL A 105 -0.24 10.81 6.98
N GLU A 106 -0.77 10.80 8.20
CA GLU A 106 -0.19 11.54 9.33
C GLU A 106 0.99 10.82 9.95
N SER A 107 1.94 11.60 10.48
CA SER A 107 3.07 11.07 11.22
C SER A 107 2.66 10.75 12.65
N SER A 108 3.23 9.67 13.20
CA SER A 108 3.07 9.34 14.60
C SER A 108 3.97 10.24 15.42
N LEU A 109 3.42 10.96 16.41
CA LEU A 109 4.16 11.90 17.25
C LEU A 109 4.93 12.97 16.47
N GLY A 110 4.53 13.22 15.21
CA GLY A 110 5.19 14.19 14.35
C GLY A 110 6.57 13.79 13.87
N LEU A 111 7.05 12.59 14.21
CA LEU A 111 8.42 12.15 13.91
C LEU A 111 8.48 10.92 13.02
N ILE A 112 7.57 9.96 13.23
CA ILE A 112 7.58 8.69 12.50
C ILE A 112 6.47 8.71 11.46
N PRO A 113 6.76 8.49 10.16
CA PRO A 113 5.70 8.41 9.14
C PRO A 113 4.64 7.38 9.54
N GLY A 114 3.39 7.67 9.19
CA GLY A 114 2.27 6.81 9.57
C GLY A 114 2.23 5.50 8.79
N ARG A 115 1.46 4.55 9.34
CA ARG A 115 1.19 3.26 8.71
C ARG A 115 -0.31 3.20 8.41
N VAL A 116 -0.67 3.27 7.12
CA VAL A 116 -2.07 3.34 6.70
C VAL A 116 -2.26 2.45 5.47
N THR A 117 -3.34 1.69 5.46
CA THR A 117 -3.70 0.87 4.30
C THR A 117 -5.05 1.33 3.74
N TYR A 118 -5.06 1.55 2.44
CA TYR A 118 -6.26 1.93 1.68
C TYR A 118 -6.66 0.77 0.80
N VAL A 119 -7.96 0.45 0.79
CA VAL A 119 -8.52 -0.49 -0.20
C VAL A 119 -9.30 0.34 -1.21
N ILE A 120 -8.89 0.27 -2.47
CA ILE A 120 -9.44 1.08 -3.56
C ILE A 120 -10.08 0.14 -4.57
N ASP A 121 -11.33 0.41 -4.95
CA ASP A 121 -12.02 -0.46 -5.90
C ASP A 121 -11.57 -0.18 -7.35
N ARG A 122 -12.09 -0.97 -8.29
CA ARG A 122 -11.74 -0.85 -9.72
C ARG A 122 -12.10 0.51 -10.32
N SER A 123 -13.04 1.20 -9.72
CA SER A 123 -13.45 2.54 -10.18
C SER A 123 -12.58 3.64 -9.61
N GLY A 124 -11.64 3.29 -8.73
CA GLY A 124 -10.75 4.27 -8.12
C GLY A 124 -11.32 4.91 -6.86
N ILE A 125 -12.36 4.32 -6.27
CA ILE A 125 -12.99 4.85 -5.06
C ILE A 125 -12.44 4.12 -3.83
N VAL A 126 -12.10 4.88 -2.79
CA VAL A 126 -11.60 4.33 -1.53
C VAL A 126 -12.75 3.66 -0.79
N ARG A 127 -12.62 2.36 -0.52
CA ARG A 127 -13.66 1.56 0.13
C ARG A 127 -13.37 1.28 1.60
N HIS A 128 -12.11 1.35 2.01
CA HIS A 128 -11.72 1.11 3.39
C HIS A 128 -10.38 1.78 3.68
N ILE A 129 -10.22 2.24 4.91
CA ILE A 129 -8.96 2.82 5.39
C ILE A 129 -8.68 2.22 6.76
N PHE A 130 -7.51 1.61 6.93
CA PHE A 130 -7.08 1.07 8.21
C PHE A 130 -5.82 1.77 8.67
N VAL A 131 -5.87 2.37 9.86
CA VAL A 131 -4.76 3.10 10.46
C VAL A 131 -4.31 2.39 11.72
N SER A 132 -3.08 1.91 11.76
CA SER A 132 -2.52 1.33 12.97
C SER A 132 -1.01 1.25 12.85
N GLN A 133 -0.29 1.91 13.75
CA GLN A 133 1.17 1.91 13.76
C GLN A 133 1.75 0.60 14.29
N LEU A 134 1.05 -0.04 15.23
CA LEU A 134 1.58 -1.16 16.00
C LEU A 134 1.06 -2.55 15.62
N ASN A 135 0.16 -2.65 14.65
CA ASN A 135 -0.44 -3.92 14.26
C ASN A 135 -0.26 -4.22 12.78
N PRO A 136 0.99 -4.51 12.34
CA PRO A 136 1.26 -4.68 10.91
C PRO A 136 0.46 -5.81 10.26
N LYS A 137 0.28 -6.94 10.94
CA LYS A 137 -0.48 -8.07 10.38
C LYS A 137 -1.96 -7.78 10.24
N LYS A 138 -2.49 -6.89 11.08
CA LYS A 138 -3.90 -6.53 11.03
C LYS A 138 -4.23 -5.74 9.75
N HIS A 139 -3.26 -5.00 9.21
CA HIS A 139 -3.43 -4.31 7.93
C HIS A 139 -3.78 -5.32 6.82
N VAL A 140 -3.09 -6.44 6.80
CA VAL A 140 -3.30 -7.49 5.81
C VAL A 140 -4.69 -8.13 6.00
N LYS A 141 -5.04 -8.47 7.23
CA LYS A 141 -6.34 -9.06 7.58
C LYS A 141 -7.49 -8.15 7.19
N GLU A 142 -7.41 -6.86 7.53
CA GLU A 142 -8.43 -5.87 7.20
C GLU A 142 -8.62 -5.74 5.69
N ALA A 143 -7.53 -5.75 4.94
CA ALA A 143 -7.58 -5.65 3.49
C ALA A 143 -8.28 -6.87 2.87
N VAL A 144 -7.93 -8.08 3.32
CA VAL A 144 -8.56 -9.31 2.81
C VAL A 144 -10.04 -9.32 3.12
N GLU A 145 -10.42 -9.00 4.34
CA GLU A 145 -11.84 -8.98 4.75
C GLU A 145 -12.65 -7.98 3.92
N THR A 146 -12.09 -6.80 3.67
CA THR A 146 -12.74 -5.77 2.85
C THR A 146 -12.95 -6.27 1.42
N LEU A 147 -11.91 -6.87 0.82
CA LEU A 147 -12.00 -7.39 -0.54
C LEU A 147 -13.03 -8.52 -0.64
N ARG A 148 -13.11 -9.39 0.35
CA ARG A 148 -14.11 -10.45 0.38
C ARG A 148 -15.53 -9.89 0.44
N THR A 149 -15.73 -8.86 1.26
CA THR A 149 -17.02 -8.19 1.37
C THR A 149 -17.41 -7.53 0.04
N MET A 150 -16.45 -6.87 -0.63
CA MET A 150 -16.68 -6.25 -1.93
C MET A 150 -17.04 -7.29 -3.00
N ALA A 151 -16.39 -8.46 -2.97
CA ALA A 151 -16.63 -9.53 -3.93
C ALA A 151 -18.01 -10.17 -3.73
N SER A 152 -18.59 -10.08 -2.54
CA SER A 152 -19.90 -10.65 -2.22
C SER A 152 -21.07 -9.77 -2.64
N ASN A 153 -20.81 -8.54 -3.05
CA ASN A 153 -21.86 -7.58 -3.41
C ASN A 153 -22.11 -7.52 -4.91
#